data_c1d04c44967207d67743f88a71ad5246
#
_entry.id   c1d04c44967207d67743f88a71ad5246
#
_cell.length_a   1.000
_cell.length_b   1.000
_cell.length_c   1.000
_cell.angle_alpha   90.00
_cell.angle_beta   90.00
_cell.angle_gamma   90.00
#
_symmetry.space_group_name_H-M   'P 1'
#
loop_
_entity.id
_entity.type
_entity.pdbx_description
1 polymer ?
#
loop_
_entity_poly.entity_id
_entity_poly.type
_entity_poly.pdbx_seq_one_letter_code
_entity_poly.pdbx_strand_id
1 'polypeptide(L)'
;EEHFVPAYKLLIEGLEKLKGTGTNEKGMCGYPDGKAYYEYLVYTATGTSYHSIDELMTATEQEISDNLQITSKLLSEHPELESMLDNYQYRQTEPTAIMEELKEQTLKDFPQLPECSYTLKDVPKALELSLSPAFYLTSPIDDSSQNVIYINRNPIYDNQPLYNTIAHEGYPGHLYQTVWFHTHCDSD
;
A
#
# COMPACT_ATOMS: atom_id res chain seq x y z
N GLU A 1 -28.27 -5.50 8.89
CA GLU A 1 -28.66 -6.49 7.88
C GLU A 1 -29.86 -6.02 7.04
N GLU A 2 -30.83 -5.35 7.64
CA GLU A 2 -32.10 -4.95 7.00
C GLU A 2 -31.92 -4.02 5.79
N HIS A 3 -30.86 -3.22 5.74
CA HIS A 3 -30.55 -2.32 4.62
C HIS A 3 -29.29 -2.71 3.85
N PHE A 4 -28.32 -3.33 4.50
CA PHE A 4 -27.03 -3.67 3.90
C PHE A 4 -27.16 -4.76 2.83
N VAL A 5 -27.76 -5.90 3.16
CA VAL A 5 -27.93 -7.01 2.20
C VAL A 5 -28.82 -6.62 1.01
N PRO A 6 -29.97 -5.94 1.19
CA PRO A 6 -30.76 -5.43 0.07
C PRO A 6 -30.03 -4.45 -0.84
N ALA A 7 -29.20 -3.56 -0.30
CA ALA A 7 -28.39 -2.62 -1.09
C ALA A 7 -27.41 -3.36 -2.03
N TYR A 8 -26.71 -4.38 -1.52
CA TYR A 8 -25.83 -5.20 -2.36
C TYR A 8 -26.58 -6.01 -3.42
N LYS A 9 -27.76 -6.54 -3.11
CA LYS A 9 -28.60 -7.21 -4.11
C LYS A 9 -29.02 -6.27 -5.23
N LEU A 10 -29.44 -5.06 -4.89
CA LEU A 10 -29.82 -4.03 -5.87
C LEU A 10 -28.63 -3.66 -6.78
N LEU A 11 -27.43 -3.53 -6.19
CA LEU A 11 -26.20 -3.26 -6.96
C LEU A 11 -25.87 -4.42 -7.91
N ILE A 12 -25.91 -5.65 -7.45
CA ILE A 12 -25.66 -6.85 -8.27
C ILE A 12 -26.66 -6.93 -9.43
N GLU A 13 -27.96 -6.78 -9.16
CA GLU A 13 -28.99 -6.79 -10.19
C GLU A 13 -28.80 -5.67 -11.23
N GLY A 14 -28.38 -4.49 -10.78
CA GLY A 14 -28.04 -3.36 -11.65
C GLY A 14 -26.85 -3.65 -12.56
N LEU A 15 -25.77 -4.21 -12.00
CA LEU A 15 -24.56 -4.57 -12.75
C LEU A 15 -24.82 -5.72 -13.74
N GLU A 16 -25.62 -6.72 -13.36
CA GLU A 16 -25.97 -7.81 -14.26
C GLU A 16 -26.73 -7.33 -15.50
N LYS A 17 -27.62 -6.34 -15.35
CA LYS A 17 -28.33 -5.71 -16.48
C LYS A 17 -27.39 -4.96 -17.43
N LEU A 18 -26.27 -4.48 -16.93
CA LEU A 18 -25.24 -3.80 -17.73
C LEU A 18 -24.25 -4.76 -18.40
N LYS A 19 -24.27 -6.04 -18.04
CA LYS A 19 -23.36 -7.04 -18.61
C LYS A 19 -23.59 -7.18 -20.10
N GLY A 20 -22.51 -7.00 -20.88
CA GLY A 20 -22.53 -7.07 -22.35
C GLY A 20 -23.08 -5.82 -23.05
N THR A 21 -23.45 -4.75 -22.33
CA THR A 21 -23.88 -3.48 -22.93
C THR A 21 -22.71 -2.51 -23.22
N GLY A 22 -21.51 -2.84 -22.74
CA GLY A 22 -20.32 -2.02 -22.95
C GLY A 22 -19.97 -1.93 -24.46
N THR A 23 -19.71 -0.73 -24.95
CA THR A 23 -19.33 -0.46 -26.34
C THR A 23 -17.84 -0.13 -26.49
N ASN A 24 -17.14 0.07 -25.40
CA ASN A 24 -15.72 0.41 -25.38
C ASN A 24 -14.88 -0.77 -24.87
N GLU A 25 -14.23 -1.48 -25.81
CA GLU A 25 -13.31 -2.58 -25.48
C GLU A 25 -11.85 -2.12 -25.32
N LYS A 26 -11.57 -0.85 -25.61
CA LYS A 26 -10.21 -0.28 -25.60
C LYS A 26 -9.86 0.43 -24.29
N GLY A 27 -10.73 0.40 -23.29
CA GLY A 27 -10.52 1.14 -22.04
C GLY A 27 -10.47 2.66 -22.29
N MET A 28 -9.62 3.36 -21.54
CA MET A 28 -9.56 4.83 -21.59
C MET A 28 -9.20 5.38 -22.97
N CYS A 29 -8.33 4.73 -23.71
CA CYS A 29 -7.95 5.19 -25.07
C CYS A 29 -9.08 5.10 -26.09
N GLY A 30 -10.18 4.42 -25.79
CA GLY A 30 -11.37 4.36 -26.61
C GLY A 30 -12.32 5.55 -26.47
N TYR A 31 -12.08 6.47 -25.54
CA TYR A 31 -12.87 7.68 -25.37
C TYR A 31 -12.29 8.85 -26.17
N PRO A 32 -13.10 9.81 -26.63
CA PRO A 32 -12.62 10.95 -27.45
C PRO A 32 -11.45 11.70 -26.83
N ASP A 33 -11.53 12.00 -25.53
CA ASP A 33 -10.49 12.72 -24.78
C ASP A 33 -9.66 11.79 -23.87
N GLY A 34 -9.71 10.49 -24.11
CA GLY A 34 -9.09 9.47 -23.24
C GLY A 34 -7.60 9.65 -23.04
N LYS A 35 -6.86 10.05 -24.09
CA LYS A 35 -5.43 10.34 -23.99
C LYS A 35 -5.15 11.53 -23.07
N ALA A 36 -5.81 12.65 -23.30
CA ALA A 36 -5.62 13.86 -22.50
C ALA A 36 -6.01 13.63 -21.02
N TYR A 37 -7.08 12.86 -20.79
CA TYR A 37 -7.49 12.50 -19.44
C TYR A 37 -6.46 11.57 -18.77
N TYR A 38 -5.89 10.63 -19.49
CA TYR A 38 -4.83 9.77 -18.94
C TYR A 38 -3.57 10.57 -18.58
N GLU A 39 -3.14 11.51 -19.43
CA GLU A 39 -2.03 12.42 -19.15
C GLU A 39 -2.29 13.26 -17.90
N TYR A 40 -3.51 13.78 -17.75
CA TYR A 40 -3.93 14.48 -16.53
C TYR A 40 -3.87 13.58 -15.28
N LEU A 41 -4.35 12.33 -15.36
CA LEU A 41 -4.29 11.39 -14.24
C LEU A 41 -2.84 11.06 -13.86
N VAL A 42 -1.96 10.85 -14.82
CA VAL A 42 -0.52 10.61 -14.57
C VAL A 42 0.08 11.82 -13.87
N TYR A 43 -0.18 13.03 -14.38
CA TYR A 43 0.32 14.26 -13.76
C TYR A 43 -0.15 14.42 -12.31
N THR A 44 -1.45 14.23 -12.06
CA THR A 44 -2.00 14.38 -10.70
C THR A 44 -1.56 13.29 -9.73
N ALA A 45 -1.37 12.06 -10.22
CA ALA A 45 -0.95 10.93 -9.39
C ALA A 45 0.54 10.97 -9.04
N THR A 46 1.39 11.44 -9.96
CA THR A 46 2.85 11.45 -9.76
C THR A 46 3.38 12.77 -9.23
N GLY A 47 2.62 13.87 -9.35
CA GLY A 47 3.08 15.22 -9.01
C GLY A 47 4.31 15.66 -9.82
N THR A 48 4.56 15.03 -10.96
CA THR A 48 5.76 15.26 -11.77
C THR A 48 5.75 16.59 -12.51
N SER A 49 6.93 17.12 -12.79
CA SER A 49 7.13 18.29 -13.66
C SER A 49 7.35 17.92 -15.13
N TYR A 50 7.35 16.65 -15.50
CA TYR A 50 7.46 16.23 -16.89
C TYR A 50 6.27 16.68 -17.72
N HIS A 51 6.53 17.10 -18.97
CA HIS A 51 5.50 17.69 -19.82
C HIS A 51 4.77 16.65 -20.69
N SER A 52 5.25 15.43 -20.74
CA SER A 52 4.62 14.32 -21.45
C SER A 52 4.87 12.99 -20.78
N ILE A 53 4.03 12.00 -21.12
CA ILE A 53 4.21 10.62 -20.66
C ILE A 53 5.53 10.04 -21.22
N ASP A 54 5.88 10.37 -22.46
CA ASP A 54 7.11 9.88 -23.08
C ASP A 54 8.36 10.38 -22.35
N GLU A 55 8.38 11.64 -21.91
CA GLU A 55 9.47 12.16 -21.07
C GLU A 55 9.54 11.44 -19.73
N LEU A 56 8.41 11.22 -19.06
CA LEU A 56 8.34 10.49 -17.79
C LEU A 56 8.82 9.04 -17.98
N MET A 57 8.39 8.36 -19.03
CA MET A 57 8.82 7.00 -19.35
C MET A 57 10.32 6.94 -19.58
N THR A 58 10.87 7.85 -20.39
CA THR A 58 12.30 7.92 -20.68
C THR A 58 13.11 8.14 -19.41
N ALA A 59 12.68 9.06 -18.55
CA ALA A 59 13.34 9.31 -17.27
C ALA A 59 13.28 8.09 -16.34
N THR A 60 12.12 7.41 -16.29
CA THR A 60 11.96 6.19 -15.49
C THR A 60 12.84 5.04 -15.99
N GLU A 61 12.93 4.84 -17.31
CA GLU A 61 13.79 3.83 -17.92
C GLU A 61 15.28 4.11 -17.61
N GLN A 62 15.68 5.39 -17.66
CA GLN A 62 17.04 5.78 -17.30
C GLN A 62 17.33 5.49 -15.82
N GLU A 63 16.42 5.84 -14.92
CA GLU A 63 16.57 5.59 -13.48
C GLU A 63 16.62 4.09 -13.17
N ILE A 64 15.79 3.27 -13.82
CA ILE A 64 15.86 1.81 -13.71
C ILE A 64 17.25 1.31 -14.14
N SER A 65 17.76 1.78 -15.28
CA SER A 65 19.07 1.39 -15.78
C SER A 65 20.19 1.76 -14.79
N ASP A 66 20.16 2.98 -14.26
CA ASP A 66 21.15 3.48 -13.29
C ASP A 66 21.09 2.66 -11.99
N ASN A 67 19.90 2.39 -11.47
CA ASN A 67 19.71 1.57 -10.27
C ASN A 67 20.19 0.14 -10.46
N LEU A 68 19.96 -0.47 -11.64
CA LEU A 68 20.46 -1.80 -11.96
C LEU A 68 22.01 -1.82 -12.00
N GLN A 69 22.64 -0.78 -12.54
CA GLN A 69 24.11 -0.65 -12.55
C GLN A 69 24.65 -0.51 -11.12
N ILE A 70 24.05 0.34 -10.30
CA ILE A 70 24.41 0.53 -8.89
C ILE A 70 24.29 -0.80 -8.13
N THR A 71 23.16 -1.51 -8.30
CA THR A 71 22.91 -2.80 -7.66
C THR A 71 23.94 -3.84 -8.10
N SER A 72 24.19 -3.95 -9.40
CA SER A 72 25.19 -4.88 -9.95
C SER A 72 26.58 -4.61 -9.41
N LYS A 73 26.98 -3.33 -9.33
CA LYS A 73 28.25 -2.92 -8.75
C LYS A 73 28.32 -3.29 -7.27
N LEU A 74 27.27 -2.98 -6.49
CA LEU A 74 27.21 -3.29 -5.07
C LEU A 74 27.36 -4.79 -4.80
N LEU A 75 26.64 -5.64 -5.54
CA LEU A 75 26.74 -7.09 -5.41
C LEU A 75 28.09 -7.63 -5.87
N SER A 76 28.72 -6.98 -6.85
CA SER A 76 30.09 -7.34 -7.27
C SER A 76 31.15 -6.99 -6.22
N GLU A 77 31.00 -5.85 -5.54
CA GLU A 77 31.89 -5.40 -4.47
C GLU A 77 31.62 -6.14 -3.14
N HIS A 78 30.39 -6.61 -2.92
CA HIS A 78 29.89 -7.26 -1.72
C HIS A 78 29.12 -8.55 -2.03
N PRO A 79 29.80 -9.61 -2.53
CA PRO A 79 29.15 -10.85 -2.94
C PRO A 79 28.47 -11.58 -1.76
N GLU A 80 28.84 -11.27 -0.52
CA GLU A 80 28.20 -11.80 0.68
C GLU A 80 26.75 -11.35 0.85
N LEU A 81 26.33 -10.23 0.24
CA LEU A 81 24.99 -9.69 0.40
C LEU A 81 23.89 -10.60 -0.13
N GLU A 82 24.12 -11.31 -1.25
CA GLU A 82 23.14 -12.28 -1.75
C GLU A 82 22.86 -13.36 -0.71
N SER A 83 23.90 -13.96 -0.16
CA SER A 83 23.75 -14.99 0.88
C SER A 83 23.15 -14.44 2.17
N MET A 84 23.46 -13.20 2.53
CA MET A 84 22.86 -12.54 3.70
C MET A 84 21.37 -12.29 3.52
N LEU A 85 20.94 -11.87 2.34
CA LEU A 85 19.52 -11.64 2.03
C LEU A 85 18.73 -12.95 2.01
N ASP A 86 19.26 -13.98 1.35
CA ASP A 86 18.60 -15.29 1.25
C ASP A 86 18.45 -16.01 2.60
N ASN A 87 19.39 -15.76 3.53
CA ASN A 87 19.41 -16.37 4.85
C ASN A 87 18.96 -15.44 5.97
N TYR A 88 18.49 -14.22 5.63
CA TYR A 88 18.06 -13.27 6.64
C TYR A 88 16.88 -13.81 7.44
N GLN A 89 17.00 -13.75 8.77
CA GLN A 89 15.96 -14.16 9.69
C GLN A 89 15.49 -12.95 10.49
N TYR A 90 14.23 -12.65 10.41
CA TYR A 90 13.64 -11.61 11.24
C TYR A 90 13.63 -12.06 12.70
N ARG A 91 13.95 -11.13 13.60
CA ARG A 91 14.00 -11.37 15.03
C ARG A 91 12.62 -11.69 15.60
N GLN A 92 11.59 -11.04 15.06
CA GLN A 92 10.21 -11.24 15.48
C GLN A 92 9.38 -11.80 14.31
N THR A 93 8.49 -12.73 14.64
CA THR A 93 7.56 -13.34 13.67
C THR A 93 6.09 -13.14 14.05
N GLU A 94 5.83 -12.86 15.33
CA GLU A 94 4.47 -12.59 15.81
C GLU A 94 4.09 -11.13 15.59
N PRO A 95 2.90 -10.84 15.03
CA PRO A 95 2.49 -9.50 14.64
C PRO A 95 2.59 -8.45 15.75
N THR A 96 2.18 -8.78 16.95
CA THR A 96 2.27 -7.86 18.09
C THR A 96 3.71 -7.55 18.45
N ALA A 97 4.58 -8.58 18.49
CA ALA A 97 5.99 -8.40 18.79
C ALA A 97 6.72 -7.61 17.68
N ILE A 98 6.33 -7.81 16.42
CA ILE A 98 6.83 -7.01 15.29
C ILE A 98 6.44 -5.53 15.46
N MET A 99 5.19 -5.24 15.76
CA MET A 99 4.72 -3.86 15.95
C MET A 99 5.45 -3.14 17.09
N GLU A 100 5.65 -3.80 18.23
CA GLU A 100 6.37 -3.21 19.36
C GLU A 100 7.85 -2.94 19.02
N GLU A 101 8.52 -3.89 18.36
CA GLU A 101 9.90 -3.70 17.89
C GLU A 101 10.01 -2.56 16.90
N LEU A 102 9.12 -2.52 15.89
CA LEU A 102 9.09 -1.46 14.89
C LEU A 102 8.80 -0.09 15.50
N LYS A 103 7.88 0.00 16.45
CA LYS A 103 7.59 1.23 17.18
C LYS A 103 8.83 1.75 17.91
N GLU A 104 9.55 0.86 18.62
CA GLU A 104 10.79 1.22 19.32
C GLU A 104 11.89 1.67 18.35
N GLN A 105 12.05 0.97 17.22
CA GLN A 105 13.06 1.32 16.23
C GLN A 105 12.73 2.63 15.50
N THR A 106 11.48 2.86 15.17
CA THR A 106 11.01 4.10 14.51
C THR A 106 11.40 5.34 15.31
N LEU A 107 11.35 5.28 16.65
CA LEU A 107 11.71 6.42 17.50
C LEU A 107 13.19 6.81 17.46
N LYS A 108 14.07 6.02 16.84
CA LYS A 108 15.49 6.37 16.67
C LYS A 108 15.71 7.35 15.53
N ASP A 109 14.92 7.25 14.48
CA ASP A 109 15.14 7.97 13.22
C ASP A 109 13.97 8.91 12.88
N PHE A 110 12.82 8.73 13.53
CA PHE A 110 11.60 9.49 13.29
C PHE A 110 11.13 10.22 14.55
N PRO A 111 10.42 11.34 14.40
CA PRO A 111 9.83 12.06 15.54
C PRO A 111 8.87 11.19 16.36
N GLN A 112 8.78 11.47 17.64
CA GLN A 112 7.86 10.76 18.51
C GLN A 112 6.41 11.10 18.15
N LEU A 113 5.58 10.07 17.95
CA LEU A 113 4.14 10.25 17.83
C LEU A 113 3.51 10.61 19.18
N PRO A 114 2.40 11.35 19.18
CA PRO A 114 1.47 11.33 20.29
C PRO A 114 1.05 9.90 20.63
N GLU A 115 0.61 9.70 21.87
CA GLU A 115 0.09 8.39 22.27
C GLU A 115 -1.11 8.02 21.39
N CYS A 116 -0.97 6.92 20.65
CA CYS A 116 -2.04 6.38 19.84
C CYS A 116 -2.22 4.89 20.10
N SER A 117 -3.46 4.46 20.19
CA SER A 117 -3.80 3.04 20.28
C SER A 117 -3.97 2.43 18.90
N TYR A 118 -3.69 1.14 18.77
CA TYR A 118 -3.99 0.37 17.58
C TYR A 118 -4.50 -1.02 17.95
N THR A 119 -5.19 -1.65 17.02
CA THR A 119 -5.67 -3.02 17.16
C THR A 119 -5.25 -3.84 15.94
N LEU A 120 -4.66 -5.00 16.18
CA LEU A 120 -4.41 -5.99 15.14
C LEU A 120 -5.61 -6.93 15.06
N LYS A 121 -6.13 -7.14 13.85
CA LYS A 121 -7.25 -8.05 13.59
C LYS A 121 -6.92 -8.97 12.42
N ASP A 122 -7.41 -10.19 12.47
CA ASP A 122 -7.32 -11.06 11.31
C ASP A 122 -8.41 -10.72 10.28
N VAL A 123 -8.06 -10.85 9.00
CA VAL A 123 -9.02 -10.74 7.90
C VAL A 123 -10.06 -11.85 8.03
N PRO A 124 -11.36 -11.55 7.90
CA PRO A 124 -12.38 -12.58 7.87
C PRO A 124 -12.11 -13.61 6.76
N LYS A 125 -12.18 -14.90 7.10
CA LYS A 125 -11.81 -16.01 6.20
C LYS A 125 -12.48 -15.94 4.81
N ALA A 126 -13.70 -15.43 4.75
CA ALA A 126 -14.43 -15.27 3.49
C ALA A 126 -13.81 -14.22 2.54
N LEU A 127 -12.95 -13.35 3.04
CA LEU A 127 -12.33 -12.25 2.29
C LEU A 127 -10.83 -12.46 2.03
N GLU A 128 -10.23 -13.51 2.60
CA GLU A 128 -8.77 -13.74 2.53
C GLU A 128 -8.25 -13.83 1.08
N LEU A 129 -9.01 -14.43 0.17
CA LEU A 129 -8.63 -14.55 -1.25
C LEU A 129 -8.74 -13.23 -2.04
N SER A 130 -9.42 -12.24 -1.49
CA SER A 130 -9.72 -10.98 -2.17
C SER A 130 -8.95 -9.79 -1.59
N LEU A 131 -8.21 -9.99 -0.51
CA LEU A 131 -7.51 -8.91 0.20
C LEU A 131 -6.00 -9.16 0.26
N SER A 132 -5.24 -8.09 0.37
CA SER A 132 -3.77 -8.08 0.50
C SER A 132 -3.28 -8.79 1.78
N PRO A 133 -1.98 -9.07 1.90
CA PRO A 133 -1.38 -9.75 3.07
C PRO A 133 -1.64 -9.03 4.40
N ALA A 134 -1.64 -7.70 4.38
CA ALA A 134 -2.15 -6.87 5.46
C ALA A 134 -2.63 -5.53 4.90
N PHE A 135 -3.37 -4.77 5.69
CA PHE A 135 -3.73 -3.39 5.38
C PHE A 135 -4.10 -2.61 6.63
N TYR A 136 -3.71 -1.34 6.65
CA TYR A 136 -4.12 -0.38 7.63
C TYR A 136 -5.47 0.23 7.23
N LEU A 137 -6.42 0.20 8.14
CA LEU A 137 -7.68 0.91 7.96
C LEU A 137 -7.55 2.32 8.53
N THR A 138 -7.49 3.31 7.64
CA THR A 138 -7.38 4.72 8.01
C THR A 138 -8.44 5.10 9.04
N SER A 139 -7.99 5.71 10.13
CA SER A 139 -8.89 6.21 11.18
C SER A 139 -9.80 7.32 10.66
N PRO A 140 -10.97 7.52 11.28
CA PRO A 140 -11.82 8.68 10.99
C PRO A 140 -11.04 9.99 11.18
N ILE A 141 -11.36 11.00 10.36
CA ILE A 141 -10.67 12.31 10.42
C ILE A 141 -10.85 12.97 11.80
N ASP A 142 -11.99 12.75 12.44
CA ASP A 142 -12.37 13.30 13.73
C ASP A 142 -11.98 12.42 14.94
N ASP A 143 -11.40 11.23 14.70
CA ASP A 143 -10.95 10.32 15.76
C ASP A 143 -9.75 9.49 15.33
N SER A 144 -8.55 10.05 15.48
CA SER A 144 -7.28 9.39 15.19
C SER A 144 -6.88 8.30 16.19
N SER A 145 -7.71 8.03 17.23
CA SER A 145 -7.43 6.99 18.22
C SER A 145 -7.82 5.57 17.74
N GLN A 146 -8.66 5.47 16.71
CA GLN A 146 -9.18 4.19 16.23
C GLN A 146 -8.35 3.62 15.07
N ASN A 147 -7.16 3.13 15.36
CA ASN A 147 -6.27 2.56 14.35
C ASN A 147 -6.40 1.04 14.32
N VAL A 148 -6.63 0.49 13.13
CA VAL A 148 -6.77 -0.96 12.94
C VAL A 148 -5.89 -1.42 11.78
N ILE A 149 -5.08 -2.45 12.03
CA ILE A 149 -4.33 -3.16 10.99
C ILE A 149 -4.93 -4.55 10.87
N TYR A 150 -5.37 -4.92 9.68
CA TYR A 150 -5.83 -6.26 9.36
C TYR A 150 -4.69 -7.10 8.79
N ILE A 151 -4.60 -8.34 9.23
CA ILE A 151 -3.60 -9.31 8.80
C ILE A 151 -4.31 -10.48 8.13
N ASN A 152 -3.90 -10.80 6.91
CA ASN A 152 -4.44 -11.90 6.15
C ASN A 152 -3.65 -13.19 6.47
N ARG A 153 -4.34 -14.20 7.01
CA ARG A 153 -3.75 -15.48 7.39
C ARG A 153 -3.84 -16.52 6.27
N ASN A 154 -4.11 -16.11 5.04
CA ASN A 154 -4.14 -17.05 3.93
C ASN A 154 -2.74 -17.64 3.67
N PRO A 155 -2.57 -18.98 3.59
CA PRO A 155 -1.28 -19.61 3.33
C PRO A 155 -0.57 -19.19 2.05
N ILE A 156 -1.27 -18.59 1.07
CA ILE A 156 -0.63 -18.03 -0.13
C ILE A 156 0.39 -16.95 0.20
N TYR A 157 0.33 -16.36 1.38
CA TYR A 157 1.24 -15.32 1.87
C TYR A 157 2.34 -15.83 2.81
N ASP A 158 2.40 -17.14 3.11
CA ASP A 158 3.37 -17.72 4.06
C ASP A 158 4.83 -17.47 3.67
N ASN A 159 5.10 -17.29 2.37
CA ASN A 159 6.44 -16.98 1.86
C ASN A 159 6.76 -15.48 1.83
N GLN A 160 5.82 -14.62 2.21
CA GLN A 160 6.05 -13.17 2.26
C GLN A 160 6.52 -12.76 3.66
N PRO A 161 7.56 -11.92 3.76
CA PRO A 161 8.01 -11.44 5.06
C PRO A 161 6.94 -10.59 5.74
N LEU A 162 6.19 -11.18 6.67
CA LEU A 162 5.15 -10.50 7.45
C LEU A 162 5.71 -9.25 8.16
N TYR A 163 6.98 -9.29 8.56
CA TYR A 163 7.67 -8.15 9.16
C TYR A 163 7.63 -6.90 8.28
N ASN A 164 7.99 -7.03 7.00
CA ASN A 164 7.99 -5.93 6.05
C ASN A 164 6.58 -5.40 5.79
N THR A 165 5.62 -6.28 5.69
CA THR A 165 4.22 -5.90 5.50
C THR A 165 3.70 -5.12 6.71
N ILE A 166 3.97 -5.59 7.92
CA ILE A 166 3.58 -4.89 9.15
C ILE A 166 4.33 -3.55 9.29
N ALA A 167 5.59 -3.47 8.86
CA ALA A 167 6.32 -2.20 8.84
C ALA A 167 5.65 -1.19 7.91
N HIS A 168 5.19 -1.65 6.74
CA HIS A 168 4.47 -0.82 5.76
C HIS A 168 3.12 -0.32 6.30
N GLU A 169 2.37 -1.18 6.98
CA GLU A 169 1.04 -0.83 7.50
C GLU A 169 1.09 -0.11 8.85
N GLY A 170 2.11 -0.37 9.67
CA GLY A 170 2.24 0.12 11.04
C GLY A 170 3.29 1.22 11.21
N TYR A 171 4.49 0.83 11.67
CA TYR A 171 5.62 1.70 11.98
C TYR A 171 6.84 1.36 11.11
N PRO A 172 7.44 2.35 10.37
CA PRO A 172 7.05 3.75 10.23
C PRO A 172 6.04 4.03 9.11
N GLY A 173 5.23 3.06 8.72
CA GLY A 173 4.34 3.10 7.57
C GLY A 173 3.04 3.90 7.77
N HIS A 174 1.93 3.36 7.23
CA HIS A 174 0.66 4.08 7.11
C HIS A 174 0.08 4.57 8.44
N LEU A 175 0.11 3.75 9.50
CA LEU A 175 -0.38 4.17 10.81
C LEU A 175 0.42 5.37 11.32
N TYR A 176 1.75 5.27 11.31
CA TYR A 176 2.63 6.35 11.76
C TYR A 176 2.36 7.64 10.96
N GLN A 177 2.36 7.55 9.63
CA GLN A 177 2.13 8.68 8.74
C GLN A 177 0.78 9.35 8.99
N THR A 178 -0.29 8.56 9.11
CA THR A 178 -1.65 9.08 9.30
C THR A 178 -1.80 9.79 10.63
N VAL A 179 -1.32 9.19 11.72
CA VAL A 179 -1.39 9.81 13.06
C VAL A 179 -0.53 11.06 13.12
N TRP A 180 0.67 11.03 12.52
CA TRP A 180 1.53 12.22 12.44
C TRP A 180 0.83 13.36 11.69
N PHE A 181 0.27 13.06 10.52
CA PHE A 181 -0.43 14.05 9.71
C PHE A 181 -1.61 14.67 10.47
N HIS A 182 -2.49 13.86 11.04
CA HIS A 182 -3.67 14.36 11.78
C HIS A 182 -3.31 15.21 13.00
N THR A 183 -2.14 15.00 13.58
CA THR A 183 -1.74 15.72 14.81
C THR A 183 -0.89 16.96 14.55
N HIS A 184 -0.33 17.12 13.35
CA HIS A 184 0.61 18.20 13.03
C HIS A 184 0.20 19.06 11.83
N CYS A 185 -0.74 18.59 11.01
CA CYS A 185 -1.27 19.40 9.93
C CYS A 185 -2.53 20.11 10.44
N ASP A 186 -2.38 21.40 10.74
CA ASP A 186 -3.52 22.27 11.00
C ASP A 186 -4.36 22.34 9.71
N SER A 187 -5.58 21.83 9.77
CA SER A 187 -6.56 22.03 8.70
C SER A 187 -7.21 23.40 8.92
N ASP A 188 -6.71 24.41 8.25
CA ASP A 188 -7.49 25.62 7.98
C ASP A 188 -8.36 25.42 6.73
#